data_8c59725dbccb40e23648d989cf708684
#
_entry.id   8c59725dbccb40e23648d989cf708684
#
_cell.length_a   1.000
_cell.length_b   1.000
_cell.length_c   1.000
_cell.angle_alpha   90.00
_cell.angle_beta   90.00
_cell.angle_gamma   90.00
#
_symmetry.space_group_name_H-M   'P 1'
#
loop_
_entity.id
_entity.type
_entity.pdbx_description
1 polymer ?
#
loop_
_entity_poly.entity_id
_entity_poly.type
_entity_poly.pdbx_seq_one_letter_code
_entity_poly.pdbx_strand_id
1 'polypeptide(L)'
;MLNKKNMHILIYGIDDKSVALKVRLMNSSHYKVVGFCIYRTGDSIRRVADLPVYSFKDEECFNKLIHKKCIGGILFARYENTREEEDRLLQYCKRSGLKTLIAPSISEADENGSFHQWVRPIKIEDLLGRSEIHINMEEVMTEFCGKVVLVTGAAGSIGSELCRQLAQMSIKKLIMFDSAESPLHNVRLEFEKNYPGLDFVPVIGDVRVKERLRMVFETYQPQIIFHAAAYKHVPLMEENPCEAVLVNVVGSRQVADMAVEYGAEKMIMVSTDKAVNPTNVMGCSKRLAEIYVQSLGCAIREGKVKGHTKFITTRFGNVLGSNGSVIPRFKEQIENGGPVTVTHPDIIRFFMTIPEACRLVMEAATMGEGNEIFVFEMGKAVKIVDLATRMIELAGYRPGEDIEIEFTGLRPGEKLYEEVLSDKENTIPTENKKIMIAKVRHYEYTDILDTYGEFEKLSRTVKIMDTVKLMKKVVPEFKSKNSPKFEVLDKEQQTFLF
;
A
#
# COMPACT_ATOMS: atom_id res chain seq x y z
N MET A 1 -31.07 -30.14 -7.54
CA MET A 1 -29.59 -30.12 -7.45
C MET A 1 -29.04 -29.99 -8.86
N LEU A 2 -28.65 -28.81 -9.28
CA LEU A 2 -28.03 -28.57 -10.56
C LEU A 2 -26.61 -29.13 -10.55
N ASN A 3 -26.32 -30.13 -11.38
CA ASN A 3 -24.99 -30.68 -11.63
C ASN A 3 -24.06 -29.52 -12.06
N LYS A 4 -23.26 -28.99 -11.13
CA LYS A 4 -22.14 -28.06 -11.48
C LYS A 4 -21.12 -28.91 -12.25
N LYS A 5 -21.14 -28.85 -13.59
CA LYS A 5 -20.09 -29.43 -14.44
C LYS A 5 -18.75 -28.78 -14.02
N ASN A 6 -17.75 -29.62 -13.74
CA ASN A 6 -16.39 -29.17 -13.46
C ASN A 6 -15.87 -28.34 -14.65
N MET A 7 -15.28 -27.18 -14.39
CA MET A 7 -14.66 -26.38 -15.44
C MET A 7 -13.42 -27.09 -15.98
N HIS A 8 -13.36 -27.31 -17.29
CA HIS A 8 -12.17 -27.83 -17.95
C HIS A 8 -11.11 -26.75 -18.03
N ILE A 9 -9.91 -27.03 -17.52
CA ILE A 9 -8.80 -26.09 -17.52
C ILE A 9 -7.53 -26.73 -18.13
N LEU A 10 -6.68 -25.89 -18.71
CA LEU A 10 -5.30 -26.21 -19.04
C LEU A 10 -4.37 -25.54 -18.03
N ILE A 11 -3.26 -26.21 -17.72
CA ILE A 11 -2.17 -25.63 -16.93
C ILE A 11 -1.11 -25.09 -17.92
N TYR A 12 -0.74 -23.82 -17.75
CA TYR A 12 0.33 -23.23 -18.55
C TYR A 12 1.70 -23.62 -17.99
N GLY A 13 2.60 -24.05 -18.88
CA GLY A 13 3.93 -24.56 -18.52
C GLY A 13 3.96 -26.07 -18.29
N ILE A 14 5.18 -26.62 -18.26
CA ILE A 14 5.48 -28.05 -18.05
C ILE A 14 6.61 -28.25 -17.05
N ASP A 15 6.90 -27.24 -16.23
CA ASP A 15 7.87 -27.29 -15.14
C ASP A 15 7.33 -28.09 -13.92
N ASP A 16 8.20 -28.33 -12.95
CA ASP A 16 7.86 -29.10 -11.75
C ASP A 16 6.68 -28.49 -10.98
N LYS A 17 6.55 -27.16 -10.99
CA LYS A 17 5.46 -26.45 -10.32
C LYS A 17 4.13 -26.70 -11.03
N SER A 18 4.13 -26.61 -12.35
CA SER A 18 2.94 -26.93 -13.16
C SER A 18 2.50 -28.37 -12.99
N VAL A 19 3.42 -29.31 -12.90
CA VAL A 19 3.14 -30.73 -12.63
C VAL A 19 2.58 -30.93 -11.22
N ALA A 20 3.14 -30.27 -10.22
CA ALA A 20 2.63 -30.34 -8.85
C ALA A 20 1.20 -29.81 -8.74
N LEU A 21 0.82 -28.78 -9.48
CA LEU A 21 -0.56 -28.27 -9.54
C LEU A 21 -1.55 -29.32 -10.08
N LYS A 22 -1.16 -30.07 -11.12
CA LYS A 22 -1.99 -31.16 -11.64
C LYS A 22 -2.31 -32.17 -10.55
N VAL A 23 -1.32 -32.60 -9.79
CA VAL A 23 -1.49 -33.58 -8.71
C VAL A 23 -2.45 -33.06 -7.64
N ARG A 24 -2.32 -31.80 -7.23
CA ARG A 24 -3.16 -31.16 -6.22
C ARG A 24 -4.62 -30.99 -6.68
N LEU A 25 -4.85 -30.77 -7.97
CA LEU A 25 -6.18 -30.57 -8.52
C LEU A 25 -6.88 -31.87 -8.94
N MET A 26 -6.24 -33.03 -8.81
CA MET A 26 -6.83 -34.32 -9.23
C MET A 26 -8.18 -34.63 -8.59
N ASN A 27 -8.38 -34.19 -7.35
CA ASN A 27 -9.62 -34.41 -6.58
C ASN A 27 -10.50 -33.16 -6.48
N SER A 28 -10.26 -32.13 -7.30
CA SER A 28 -11.07 -30.92 -7.27
C SER A 28 -12.47 -31.16 -7.82
N SER A 29 -13.48 -30.74 -7.06
CA SER A 29 -14.89 -30.77 -7.51
C SER A 29 -15.24 -29.59 -8.44
N HIS A 30 -14.35 -28.61 -8.62
CA HIS A 30 -14.58 -27.39 -9.37
C HIS A 30 -13.84 -27.35 -10.70
N TYR A 31 -12.65 -27.97 -10.77
CA TYR A 31 -11.77 -27.94 -11.92
C TYR A 31 -11.41 -29.33 -12.39
N LYS A 32 -11.39 -29.51 -13.71
CA LYS A 32 -10.87 -30.73 -14.36
C LYS A 32 -9.70 -30.35 -15.25
N VAL A 33 -8.49 -30.73 -14.85
CA VAL A 33 -7.29 -30.53 -15.67
C VAL A 33 -7.33 -31.47 -16.86
N VAL A 34 -7.36 -30.93 -18.07
CA VAL A 34 -7.46 -31.71 -19.32
C VAL A 34 -6.13 -31.77 -20.08
N GLY A 35 -5.12 -31.03 -19.65
CA GLY A 35 -3.78 -31.03 -20.23
C GLY A 35 -2.95 -29.84 -19.78
N PHE A 36 -1.76 -29.79 -20.34
CA PHE A 36 -0.84 -28.63 -20.25
C PHE A 36 -0.86 -27.87 -21.56
N CYS A 37 -0.54 -26.57 -21.52
CA CYS A 37 -0.34 -25.77 -22.72
C CYS A 37 0.97 -24.99 -22.66
N ILE A 38 1.62 -24.84 -23.79
CA ILE A 38 2.89 -24.10 -23.95
C ILE A 38 2.88 -23.30 -25.23
N TYR A 39 3.53 -22.14 -25.22
CA TYR A 39 3.82 -21.36 -26.42
C TYR A 39 5.09 -21.92 -27.07
N ARG A 40 4.97 -22.51 -28.26
CA ARG A 40 6.11 -23.09 -28.97
C ARG A 40 5.83 -23.31 -30.46
N THR A 41 6.83 -23.09 -31.27
CA THR A 41 6.86 -23.49 -32.68
C THR A 41 7.59 -24.84 -32.81
N GLY A 42 6.85 -25.95 -32.82
CA GLY A 42 7.38 -27.29 -33.08
C GLY A 42 6.86 -28.39 -32.16
N ASP A 43 6.64 -29.58 -32.73
CA ASP A 43 6.05 -30.75 -32.08
C ASP A 43 7.12 -31.63 -31.44
N SER A 44 7.38 -31.49 -30.12
CA SER A 44 8.35 -32.42 -29.49
C SER A 44 7.92 -33.05 -28.16
N ILE A 45 6.96 -32.44 -27.40
CA ILE A 45 6.50 -33.04 -26.15
C ILE A 45 5.01 -33.33 -26.25
N ARG A 46 4.64 -34.59 -26.23
CA ARG A 46 3.25 -35.01 -26.40
C ARG A 46 2.49 -35.19 -25.07
N ARG A 47 3.16 -35.63 -24.01
CA ARG A 47 2.56 -35.89 -22.70
C ARG A 47 3.50 -35.55 -21.54
N VAL A 48 2.97 -35.02 -20.48
CA VAL A 48 3.63 -34.79 -19.19
C VAL A 48 2.68 -35.22 -18.08
N ALA A 49 3.16 -35.97 -17.10
CA ALA A 49 2.36 -36.47 -15.98
C ALA A 49 1.01 -37.09 -16.45
N ASP A 50 1.06 -37.97 -17.43
CA ASP A 50 -0.09 -38.66 -18.04
C ASP A 50 -1.12 -37.79 -18.76
N LEU A 51 -0.90 -36.50 -18.89
CA LEU A 51 -1.76 -35.57 -19.60
C LEU A 51 -1.12 -35.08 -20.91
N PRO A 52 -1.94 -34.76 -21.94
CA PRO A 52 -1.44 -34.21 -23.18
C PRO A 52 -0.86 -32.81 -22.98
N VAL A 53 0.18 -32.49 -23.75
CA VAL A 53 0.73 -31.13 -23.87
C VAL A 53 0.28 -30.57 -25.21
N TYR A 54 -0.35 -29.42 -25.19
CA TYR A 54 -0.83 -28.70 -26.35
C TYR A 54 0.10 -27.52 -26.62
N SER A 55 0.66 -27.46 -27.80
CA SER A 55 1.46 -26.30 -28.25
C SER A 55 0.63 -25.39 -29.14
N PHE A 56 0.82 -24.09 -29.01
CA PHE A 56 0.26 -23.07 -29.88
C PHE A 56 1.33 -22.04 -30.22
N LYS A 57 1.26 -21.47 -31.42
CA LYS A 57 2.22 -20.48 -31.91
C LYS A 57 1.59 -19.09 -32.09
N ASP A 58 0.27 -19.04 -32.23
CA ASP A 58 -0.50 -17.83 -32.47
C ASP A 58 -1.92 -17.96 -31.87
N GLU A 59 -2.69 -16.88 -31.93
CA GLU A 59 -4.04 -16.80 -31.39
C GLU A 59 -5.03 -17.70 -32.10
N GLU A 60 -4.87 -17.88 -33.40
CA GLU A 60 -5.76 -18.75 -34.18
C GLU A 60 -5.61 -20.23 -33.77
N CYS A 61 -4.37 -20.69 -33.62
CA CYS A 61 -4.08 -22.03 -33.11
C CYS A 61 -4.62 -22.22 -31.70
N PHE A 62 -4.45 -21.22 -30.84
CA PHE A 62 -4.99 -21.23 -29.48
C PHE A 62 -6.51 -21.33 -29.48
N ASN A 63 -7.22 -20.50 -30.25
CA ASN A 63 -8.66 -20.50 -30.34
C ASN A 63 -9.22 -21.83 -30.85
N LYS A 64 -8.59 -22.43 -31.86
CA LYS A 64 -8.95 -23.77 -32.34
C LYS A 64 -8.81 -24.83 -31.24
N LEU A 65 -7.77 -24.76 -30.43
CA LEU A 65 -7.52 -25.68 -29.32
C LEU A 65 -8.62 -25.55 -28.26
N ILE A 66 -8.93 -24.34 -27.77
CA ILE A 66 -9.88 -24.13 -26.71
C ILE A 66 -11.30 -24.55 -27.09
N HIS A 67 -11.73 -24.22 -28.32
CA HIS A 67 -13.05 -24.65 -28.82
C HIS A 67 -13.15 -26.16 -28.96
N LYS A 68 -12.14 -26.82 -29.55
CA LYS A 68 -12.11 -28.28 -29.76
C LYS A 68 -12.16 -29.06 -28.45
N LYS A 69 -11.60 -28.52 -27.35
CA LYS A 69 -11.49 -29.16 -26.04
C LYS A 69 -12.47 -28.64 -25.01
N CYS A 70 -13.33 -27.69 -25.38
CA CYS A 70 -14.28 -27.03 -24.46
C CYS A 70 -13.58 -26.51 -23.20
N ILE A 71 -12.47 -25.79 -23.37
CA ILE A 71 -11.68 -25.23 -22.27
C ILE A 71 -12.41 -24.00 -21.73
N GLY A 72 -12.56 -23.92 -20.40
CA GLY A 72 -13.17 -22.79 -19.70
C GLY A 72 -12.16 -21.85 -19.02
N GLY A 73 -10.91 -22.30 -18.88
CA GLY A 73 -9.88 -21.47 -18.26
C GLY A 73 -8.46 -22.00 -18.41
N ILE A 74 -7.51 -21.11 -18.20
CA ILE A 74 -6.06 -21.40 -18.14
C ILE A 74 -5.58 -21.11 -16.72
N LEU A 75 -4.84 -22.05 -16.13
CA LEU A 75 -4.25 -21.94 -14.81
C LEU A 75 -2.72 -21.75 -14.93
N PHE A 76 -2.23 -20.67 -14.33
CA PHE A 76 -0.81 -20.38 -14.20
C PHE A 76 -0.29 -20.91 -12.86
N ALA A 77 0.83 -21.60 -12.86
CA ALA A 77 1.46 -22.14 -11.65
C ALA A 77 2.07 -21.02 -10.80
N ARG A 78 2.64 -20.02 -11.44
CA ARG A 78 3.21 -18.82 -10.82
C ARG A 78 3.40 -17.75 -11.89
N TYR A 79 3.20 -16.51 -11.49
CA TYR A 79 3.48 -15.36 -12.33
C TYR A 79 4.76 -14.68 -11.78
N GLU A 80 5.93 -15.28 -12.05
CA GLU A 80 7.20 -14.81 -11.48
C GLU A 80 7.92 -13.76 -12.32
N ASN A 81 7.75 -13.81 -13.61
CA ASN A 81 8.35 -12.86 -14.55
C ASN A 81 7.42 -12.71 -15.74
N THR A 82 7.14 -11.48 -16.08
CA THR A 82 6.54 -11.09 -17.33
C THR A 82 7.40 -11.57 -18.49
N ARG A 83 7.16 -12.78 -18.94
CA ARG A 83 7.62 -13.21 -20.25
C ARG A 83 6.61 -12.65 -21.24
N GLU A 84 7.07 -12.06 -22.32
CA GLU A 84 6.19 -11.58 -23.40
C GLU A 84 5.18 -12.65 -23.85
N GLU A 85 5.53 -13.93 -23.75
CA GLU A 85 4.67 -15.06 -24.04
C GLU A 85 3.49 -15.20 -23.09
N GLU A 86 3.68 -14.94 -21.79
CA GLU A 86 2.62 -15.02 -20.79
C GLU A 86 1.62 -13.89 -20.96
N ASP A 87 2.09 -12.68 -21.26
CA ASP A 87 1.26 -11.53 -21.55
C ASP A 87 0.41 -11.76 -22.82
N ARG A 88 0.98 -12.33 -23.88
CA ARG A 88 0.22 -12.73 -25.08
C ARG A 88 -0.85 -13.78 -24.78
N LEU A 89 -0.52 -14.78 -23.98
CA LEU A 89 -1.50 -15.80 -23.61
C LEU A 89 -2.65 -15.23 -22.80
N LEU A 90 -2.38 -14.28 -21.89
CA LEU A 90 -3.42 -13.57 -21.16
C LEU A 90 -4.37 -12.82 -22.08
N GLN A 91 -3.83 -12.13 -23.10
CA GLN A 91 -4.64 -11.46 -24.13
C GLN A 91 -5.52 -12.46 -24.89
N TYR A 92 -4.96 -13.58 -25.33
CA TYR A 92 -5.72 -14.63 -26.05
C TYR A 92 -6.86 -15.17 -25.18
N CYS A 93 -6.59 -15.46 -23.91
CA CYS A 93 -7.60 -15.93 -22.97
C CYS A 93 -8.76 -14.94 -22.84
N LYS A 94 -8.43 -13.66 -22.71
CA LYS A 94 -9.44 -12.62 -22.52
C LYS A 94 -10.31 -12.42 -23.75
N ARG A 95 -9.71 -12.31 -24.94
CA ARG A 95 -10.44 -12.19 -26.21
C ARG A 95 -11.35 -13.38 -26.48
N SER A 96 -10.95 -14.56 -26.01
CA SER A 96 -11.72 -15.79 -26.13
C SER A 96 -12.70 -16.03 -24.99
N GLY A 97 -12.83 -15.10 -24.02
CA GLY A 97 -13.73 -15.21 -22.85
C GLY A 97 -13.34 -16.29 -21.85
N LEU A 98 -12.07 -16.74 -21.87
CA LEU A 98 -11.56 -17.72 -20.91
C LEU A 98 -11.24 -17.11 -19.55
N LYS A 99 -11.44 -17.90 -18.51
CA LYS A 99 -10.97 -17.51 -17.18
C LYS A 99 -9.47 -17.69 -17.07
N THR A 100 -8.75 -16.65 -16.65
CA THR A 100 -7.35 -16.71 -16.29
C THR A 100 -7.22 -16.87 -14.79
N LEU A 101 -6.57 -17.95 -14.36
CA LEU A 101 -6.49 -18.39 -12.98
C LEU A 101 -5.02 -18.46 -12.55
N ILE A 102 -4.75 -18.16 -11.30
CA ILE A 102 -3.45 -18.36 -10.66
C ILE A 102 -3.61 -19.21 -9.42
N ALA A 103 -2.61 -20.03 -9.16
CA ALA A 103 -2.48 -20.75 -7.90
C ALA A 103 -1.43 -20.04 -7.03
N PRO A 104 -1.68 -19.87 -5.72
CA PRO A 104 -0.72 -19.31 -4.79
C PRO A 104 0.50 -20.21 -4.63
N SER A 105 1.60 -19.66 -4.09
CA SER A 105 2.79 -20.43 -3.77
C SER A 105 2.52 -21.48 -2.69
N ILE A 106 3.38 -22.51 -2.64
CA ILE A 106 3.22 -23.64 -1.70
C ILE A 106 3.30 -23.20 -0.23
N SER A 107 4.02 -22.09 0.02
CA SER A 107 4.19 -21.51 1.36
C SER A 107 2.96 -20.76 1.91
N GLU A 108 1.94 -20.53 1.07
CA GLU A 108 0.72 -19.81 1.45
C GLU A 108 -0.47 -20.74 1.77
N ALA A 109 -0.31 -22.04 1.58
CA ALA A 109 -1.36 -23.00 1.84
C ALA A 109 -1.34 -23.44 3.31
N ASP A 110 -2.29 -22.95 4.11
CA ASP A 110 -2.58 -23.50 5.46
C ASP A 110 -2.86 -24.99 5.39
N GLU A 111 -2.39 -25.75 6.39
CA GLU A 111 -2.54 -27.19 6.48
C GLU A 111 -4.00 -27.67 6.48
N ASN A 112 -4.99 -26.80 6.68
CA ASN A 112 -6.41 -27.13 6.83
C ASN A 112 -7.35 -26.63 5.71
N GLY A 113 -6.85 -25.97 4.67
CA GLY A 113 -7.68 -25.45 3.57
C GLY A 113 -7.70 -26.36 2.34
N SER A 114 -8.87 -26.60 1.72
CA SER A 114 -8.92 -27.33 0.47
C SER A 114 -8.36 -26.46 -0.67
N PHE A 115 -7.34 -26.96 -1.35
CA PHE A 115 -6.52 -26.27 -2.37
C PHE A 115 -7.34 -25.57 -3.48
N HIS A 116 -8.54 -26.03 -3.80
CA HIS A 116 -9.39 -25.39 -4.81
C HIS A 116 -9.94 -24.03 -4.41
N GLN A 117 -9.95 -23.68 -3.11
CA GLN A 117 -10.35 -22.34 -2.63
C GLN A 117 -9.29 -21.29 -2.93
N TRP A 118 -8.05 -21.69 -3.22
CA TRP A 118 -6.91 -20.82 -3.45
C TRP A 118 -6.73 -20.43 -4.93
N VAL A 119 -7.32 -21.19 -5.86
CA VAL A 119 -7.27 -20.86 -7.28
C VAL A 119 -8.22 -19.69 -7.55
N ARG A 120 -7.66 -18.55 -7.94
CA ARG A 120 -8.38 -17.30 -8.16
C ARG A 120 -8.04 -16.67 -9.52
N PRO A 121 -8.88 -15.75 -10.03
CA PRO A 121 -8.53 -14.94 -11.19
C PRO A 121 -7.23 -14.15 -10.96
N ILE A 122 -6.44 -13.98 -12.02
CA ILE A 122 -5.25 -13.12 -11.99
C ILE A 122 -5.68 -11.69 -11.71
N LYS A 123 -5.00 -11.07 -10.74
CA LYS A 123 -5.14 -9.66 -10.40
C LYS A 123 -3.93 -8.88 -10.89
N ILE A 124 -4.07 -7.56 -10.91
CA ILE A 124 -2.99 -6.65 -11.30
C ILE A 124 -1.76 -6.78 -10.41
N GLU A 125 -1.96 -7.08 -9.13
CA GLU A 125 -0.90 -7.30 -8.17
C GLU A 125 0.02 -8.45 -8.59
N ASP A 126 -0.55 -9.49 -9.17
CA ASP A 126 0.18 -10.67 -9.65
C ASP A 126 1.14 -10.34 -10.80
N LEU A 127 0.82 -9.30 -11.60
CA LEU A 127 1.62 -8.87 -12.75
C LEU A 127 2.90 -8.13 -12.37
N LEU A 128 3.03 -7.70 -11.14
CA LEU A 128 4.20 -6.94 -10.69
C LEU A 128 5.40 -7.83 -10.33
N GLY A 129 5.23 -9.17 -10.40
CA GLY A 129 6.31 -10.13 -10.24
C GLY A 129 7.03 -10.04 -8.89
N ARG A 130 6.31 -9.62 -7.84
CA ARG A 130 6.87 -9.46 -6.51
C ARG A 130 6.58 -10.68 -5.65
N SER A 131 7.61 -11.23 -4.99
CA SER A 131 7.42 -12.25 -3.96
C SER A 131 6.77 -11.63 -2.72
N GLU A 132 5.80 -12.32 -2.12
CA GLU A 132 5.23 -11.88 -0.84
C GLU A 132 6.29 -11.80 0.25
N ILE A 133 6.13 -10.83 1.14
CA ILE A 133 7.01 -10.65 2.28
C ILE A 133 6.50 -11.53 3.43
N HIS A 134 7.37 -12.40 3.92
CA HIS A 134 7.13 -13.19 5.13
C HIS A 134 7.62 -12.39 6.34
N ILE A 135 6.79 -12.29 7.36
CA ILE A 135 7.08 -11.68 8.65
C ILE A 135 6.96 -12.72 9.76
N ASN A 136 7.57 -12.45 10.91
CA ASN A 136 7.42 -13.30 12.09
C ASN A 136 6.07 -13.04 12.77
N MET A 137 5.03 -13.74 12.32
CA MET A 137 3.67 -13.56 12.85
C MET A 137 3.55 -13.95 14.33
N GLU A 138 4.35 -14.87 14.85
CA GLU A 138 4.29 -15.30 16.25
C GLU A 138 4.69 -14.16 17.20
N GLU A 139 5.78 -13.46 16.90
CA GLU A 139 6.21 -12.29 17.67
C GLU A 139 5.19 -11.16 17.61
N VAL A 140 4.67 -10.87 16.40
CA VAL A 140 3.63 -9.86 16.19
C VAL A 140 2.37 -10.19 16.99
N MET A 141 1.89 -11.44 16.95
CA MET A 141 0.72 -11.87 17.73
C MET A 141 0.96 -11.74 19.24
N THR A 142 2.16 -12.06 19.72
CA THR A 142 2.53 -11.96 21.13
C THR A 142 2.51 -10.50 21.61
N GLU A 143 3.06 -9.58 20.83
CA GLU A 143 3.12 -8.15 21.15
C GLU A 143 1.73 -7.52 21.34
N PHE A 144 0.75 -7.90 20.51
CA PHE A 144 -0.58 -7.31 20.55
C PHE A 144 -1.59 -8.09 21.41
N CYS A 145 -1.22 -9.27 21.91
CA CYS A 145 -2.12 -10.11 22.71
C CYS A 145 -2.64 -9.37 23.95
N GLY A 146 -3.96 -9.36 24.14
CA GLY A 146 -4.63 -8.73 25.27
C GLY A 146 -4.59 -7.19 25.30
N LYS A 147 -4.05 -6.52 24.25
CA LYS A 147 -3.93 -5.06 24.19
C LYS A 147 -5.20 -4.39 23.69
N VAL A 148 -5.40 -3.15 24.15
CA VAL A 148 -6.37 -2.21 23.59
C VAL A 148 -5.67 -1.42 22.51
N VAL A 149 -6.16 -1.53 21.26
CA VAL A 149 -5.51 -0.95 20.08
C VAL A 149 -6.39 0.13 19.46
N LEU A 150 -5.82 1.30 19.23
CA LEU A 150 -6.46 2.41 18.50
C LEU A 150 -5.87 2.49 17.09
N VAL A 151 -6.73 2.51 16.07
CA VAL A 151 -6.35 2.80 14.68
C VAL A 151 -7.03 4.10 14.27
N THR A 152 -6.26 5.16 13.99
CA THR A 152 -6.78 6.41 13.41
C THR A 152 -6.68 6.33 11.89
N GLY A 153 -7.64 6.94 11.17
CA GLY A 153 -7.76 6.73 9.73
C GLY A 153 -8.25 5.32 9.39
N ALA A 154 -9.04 4.72 10.29
CA ALA A 154 -9.47 3.32 10.24
C ALA A 154 -10.33 2.98 9.03
N ALA A 155 -10.96 3.95 8.38
CA ALA A 155 -11.75 3.77 7.16
C ALA A 155 -10.91 3.94 5.87
N GLY A 156 -9.65 4.38 5.99
CA GLY A 156 -8.70 4.47 4.88
C GLY A 156 -8.16 3.10 4.45
N SER A 157 -7.48 3.06 3.29
CA SER A 157 -6.95 1.80 2.73
C SER A 157 -5.96 1.08 3.66
N ILE A 158 -5.05 1.83 4.31
CA ILE A 158 -4.09 1.26 5.27
C ILE A 158 -4.76 0.97 6.60
N GLY A 159 -5.52 1.94 7.15
CA GLY A 159 -6.16 1.78 8.45
C GLY A 159 -7.14 0.62 8.50
N SER A 160 -7.99 0.44 7.48
CA SER A 160 -8.94 -0.67 7.44
C SER A 160 -8.25 -2.03 7.33
N GLU A 161 -7.14 -2.10 6.60
CA GLU A 161 -6.38 -3.34 6.49
C GLU A 161 -5.62 -3.66 7.80
N LEU A 162 -5.04 -2.65 8.46
CA LEU A 162 -4.49 -2.84 9.83
C LEU A 162 -5.56 -3.38 10.77
N CYS A 163 -6.78 -2.81 10.73
CA CYS A 163 -7.90 -3.31 11.52
C CYS A 163 -8.22 -4.79 11.20
N ARG A 164 -8.24 -5.20 9.91
CA ARG A 164 -8.49 -6.60 9.50
C ARG A 164 -7.41 -7.56 10.02
N GLN A 165 -6.16 -7.16 9.94
CA GLN A 165 -5.05 -8.00 10.42
C GLN A 165 -5.05 -8.09 11.95
N LEU A 166 -5.28 -6.98 12.66
CA LEU A 166 -5.45 -6.96 14.12
C LEU A 166 -6.64 -7.81 14.59
N ALA A 167 -7.72 -7.85 13.79
CA ALA A 167 -8.90 -8.67 14.11
C ALA A 167 -8.64 -10.18 14.11
N GLN A 168 -7.55 -10.62 13.48
CA GLN A 168 -7.09 -12.02 13.49
C GLN A 168 -6.17 -12.34 14.67
N MET A 169 -5.86 -11.34 15.49
CA MET A 169 -5.00 -11.46 16.67
C MET A 169 -5.84 -11.46 17.95
N SER A 170 -5.29 -12.00 19.03
CA SER A 170 -5.97 -12.04 20.33
C SER A 170 -5.89 -10.70 21.07
N ILE A 171 -6.25 -9.59 20.42
CA ILE A 171 -6.33 -8.27 21.04
C ILE A 171 -7.53 -8.18 21.99
N LYS A 172 -7.45 -7.33 23.00
CA LYS A 172 -8.53 -7.11 23.96
C LYS A 172 -9.67 -6.29 23.37
N LYS A 173 -9.33 -5.21 22.66
CA LYS A 173 -10.31 -4.30 22.05
C LYS A 173 -9.69 -3.54 20.90
N LEU A 174 -10.46 -3.32 19.83
CA LEU A 174 -10.09 -2.50 18.68
C LEU A 174 -10.93 -1.22 18.62
N ILE A 175 -10.30 -0.05 18.64
CA ILE A 175 -10.95 1.24 18.44
C ILE A 175 -10.64 1.71 17.02
N MET A 176 -11.67 1.86 16.19
CA MET A 176 -11.58 2.32 14.82
C MET A 176 -12.02 3.79 14.74
N PHE A 177 -11.06 4.71 14.69
CA PHE A 177 -11.31 6.16 14.69
C PHE A 177 -11.13 6.74 13.30
N ASP A 178 -12.16 7.38 12.75
CA ASP A 178 -12.11 8.05 11.44
C ASP A 178 -13.11 9.21 11.37
N SER A 179 -12.81 10.21 10.55
CA SER A 179 -13.71 11.33 10.26
C SER A 179 -14.71 11.04 9.14
N ALA A 180 -14.46 10.04 8.32
CA ALA A 180 -15.27 9.64 7.17
C ALA A 180 -16.38 8.67 7.60
N GLU A 181 -17.59 9.18 7.86
CA GLU A 181 -18.72 8.42 8.42
C GLU A 181 -19.06 7.20 7.55
N SER A 182 -19.41 7.42 6.28
CA SER A 182 -19.90 6.33 5.40
C SER A 182 -18.85 5.25 5.13
N PRO A 183 -17.57 5.55 4.86
CA PRO A 183 -16.53 4.54 4.81
C PRO A 183 -16.36 3.77 6.13
N LEU A 184 -16.44 4.46 7.28
CA LEU A 184 -16.33 3.80 8.59
C LEU A 184 -17.52 2.87 8.86
N HIS A 185 -18.73 3.26 8.45
CA HIS A 185 -19.90 2.41 8.51
C HIS A 185 -19.74 1.13 7.68
N ASN A 186 -19.19 1.23 6.48
CA ASN A 186 -18.91 0.06 5.64
C ASN A 186 -17.92 -0.92 6.31
N VAL A 187 -16.86 -0.40 6.92
CA VAL A 187 -15.91 -1.20 7.70
C VAL A 187 -16.61 -1.84 8.90
N ARG A 188 -17.47 -1.12 9.60
CA ARG A 188 -18.27 -1.66 10.70
C ARG A 188 -19.10 -2.88 10.27
N LEU A 189 -19.87 -2.75 9.18
CA LEU A 189 -20.70 -3.86 8.66
C LEU A 189 -19.86 -5.06 8.27
N GLU A 190 -18.68 -4.85 7.68
CA GLU A 190 -17.72 -5.90 7.37
C GLU A 190 -17.28 -6.64 8.64
N PHE A 191 -16.95 -5.88 9.71
CA PHE A 191 -16.45 -6.45 10.96
C PHE A 191 -17.54 -7.19 11.75
N GLU A 192 -18.75 -6.67 11.80
CA GLU A 192 -19.91 -7.36 12.40
C GLU A 192 -20.17 -8.73 11.75
N LYS A 193 -19.94 -8.82 10.43
CA LYS A 193 -20.13 -10.06 9.66
C LYS A 193 -18.98 -11.04 9.81
N ASN A 194 -17.74 -10.56 9.71
CA ASN A 194 -16.56 -11.42 9.54
C ASN A 194 -15.85 -11.73 10.86
N TYR A 195 -16.01 -10.88 11.88
CA TYR A 195 -15.31 -10.99 13.18
C TYR A 195 -16.27 -10.86 14.37
N PRO A 196 -17.31 -11.70 14.46
CA PRO A 196 -18.39 -11.57 15.47
C PRO A 196 -17.92 -11.73 16.92
N GLY A 197 -16.71 -12.31 17.14
CA GLY A 197 -16.13 -12.48 18.47
C GLY A 197 -15.19 -11.35 18.91
N LEU A 198 -14.91 -10.38 18.05
CA LEU A 198 -14.01 -9.29 18.36
C LEU A 198 -14.76 -8.16 19.09
N ASP A 199 -14.19 -7.68 20.21
CA ASP A 199 -14.66 -6.45 20.84
C ASP A 199 -14.10 -5.24 20.10
N PHE A 200 -14.91 -4.58 19.28
CA PHE A 200 -14.52 -3.42 18.52
C PHE A 200 -15.51 -2.27 18.61
N VAL A 201 -15.01 -1.04 18.49
CA VAL A 201 -15.81 0.18 18.55
C VAL A 201 -15.43 1.11 17.41
N PRO A 202 -16.34 1.39 16.45
CA PRO A 202 -16.16 2.47 15.49
C PRO A 202 -16.45 3.82 16.17
N VAL A 203 -15.54 4.77 16.01
CA VAL A 203 -15.65 6.12 16.57
C VAL A 203 -15.51 7.15 15.45
N ILE A 204 -16.57 7.90 15.18
CA ILE A 204 -16.50 9.05 14.28
C ILE A 204 -15.79 10.19 15.02
N GLY A 205 -14.71 10.70 14.43
CA GLY A 205 -13.95 11.82 14.97
C GLY A 205 -12.82 12.26 14.06
N ASP A 206 -12.42 13.50 14.24
CA ASP A 206 -11.34 14.13 13.50
C ASP A 206 -10.13 14.32 14.42
N VAL A 207 -8.94 13.94 13.96
CA VAL A 207 -7.69 14.09 14.73
C VAL A 207 -7.33 15.54 15.03
N ARG A 208 -7.95 16.51 14.34
CA ARG A 208 -7.83 17.95 14.59
C ARG A 208 -8.63 18.42 15.81
N VAL A 209 -9.53 17.58 16.33
CA VAL A 209 -10.43 17.93 17.45
C VAL A 209 -9.90 17.27 18.73
N LYS A 210 -9.16 18.05 19.53
CA LYS A 210 -8.47 17.58 20.72
C LYS A 210 -9.44 16.95 21.74
N GLU A 211 -10.59 17.56 21.96
CA GLU A 211 -11.60 17.10 22.91
C GLU A 211 -12.18 15.73 22.51
N ARG A 212 -12.30 15.49 21.20
CA ARG A 212 -12.77 14.19 20.69
C ARG A 212 -11.75 13.10 20.89
N LEU A 213 -10.46 13.39 20.65
CA LEU A 213 -9.36 12.48 20.95
C LEU A 213 -9.29 12.20 22.46
N ARG A 214 -9.35 13.24 23.29
CA ARG A 214 -9.32 13.10 24.76
C ARG A 214 -10.40 12.14 25.25
N MET A 215 -11.64 12.30 24.81
CA MET A 215 -12.73 11.38 25.16
C MET A 215 -12.40 9.93 24.79
N VAL A 216 -11.79 9.68 23.63
CA VAL A 216 -11.39 8.32 23.20
C VAL A 216 -10.33 7.75 24.13
N PHE A 217 -9.29 8.53 24.43
CA PHE A 217 -8.19 8.09 25.31
C PHE A 217 -8.66 7.86 26.75
N GLU A 218 -9.49 8.75 27.29
CA GLU A 218 -10.09 8.60 28.63
C GLU A 218 -10.97 7.35 28.74
N THR A 219 -11.83 7.13 27.72
CA THR A 219 -12.80 6.04 27.75
C THR A 219 -12.15 4.67 27.53
N TYR A 220 -11.22 4.58 26.60
CA TYR A 220 -10.72 3.28 26.14
C TYR A 220 -9.28 2.97 26.54
N GLN A 221 -8.50 3.98 26.95
CA GLN A 221 -7.10 3.85 27.39
C GLN A 221 -6.26 2.97 26.44
N PRO A 222 -6.12 3.35 25.16
CA PRO A 222 -5.39 2.54 24.19
C PRO A 222 -3.92 2.42 24.57
N GLN A 223 -3.41 1.18 24.53
CA GLN A 223 -2.01 0.88 24.82
C GLN A 223 -1.15 0.99 23.56
N ILE A 224 -1.72 0.60 22.41
CA ILE A 224 -1.05 0.64 21.11
C ILE A 224 -1.85 1.51 20.16
N ILE A 225 -1.18 2.41 19.46
CA ILE A 225 -1.81 3.35 18.54
C ILE A 225 -1.18 3.19 17.15
N PHE A 226 -2.00 2.86 16.15
CA PHE A 226 -1.62 2.95 14.75
C PHE A 226 -2.21 4.24 14.17
N HIS A 227 -1.35 5.22 13.87
CA HIS A 227 -1.77 6.50 13.35
C HIS A 227 -1.62 6.53 11.83
N ALA A 228 -2.73 6.22 11.12
CA ALA A 228 -2.82 6.24 9.66
C ALA A 228 -3.70 7.37 9.12
N ALA A 229 -4.29 8.21 9.99
CA ALA A 229 -5.07 9.38 9.58
C ALA A 229 -4.16 10.43 8.95
N ALA A 230 -4.38 10.74 7.67
CA ALA A 230 -3.64 11.77 6.95
C ALA A 230 -4.34 12.13 5.63
N TYR A 231 -4.13 13.36 5.16
CA TYR A 231 -4.38 13.73 3.76
C TYR A 231 -3.15 13.38 2.91
N LYS A 232 -3.37 12.64 1.80
CA LYS A 232 -2.29 12.03 1.00
C LYS A 232 -2.23 12.50 -0.47
N HIS A 233 -3.29 13.13 -0.99
CA HIS A 233 -3.36 13.51 -2.39
C HIS A 233 -2.57 14.78 -2.65
N VAL A 234 -1.41 14.63 -3.32
CA VAL A 234 -0.48 15.73 -3.58
C VAL A 234 -1.15 16.93 -4.25
N PRO A 235 -1.92 16.80 -5.35
CA PRO A 235 -2.53 17.98 -5.99
C PRO A 235 -3.47 18.74 -5.05
N LEU A 236 -4.32 18.04 -4.30
CA LEU A 236 -5.23 18.69 -3.35
C LEU A 236 -4.48 19.40 -2.22
N MET A 237 -3.35 18.86 -1.77
CA MET A 237 -2.58 19.50 -0.70
C MET A 237 -1.76 20.70 -1.21
N GLU A 238 -1.35 20.69 -2.47
CA GLU A 238 -0.76 21.88 -3.11
C GLU A 238 -1.77 23.05 -3.19
N GLU A 239 -3.05 22.73 -3.42
CA GLU A 239 -4.12 23.70 -3.41
C GLU A 239 -4.54 24.14 -1.99
N ASN A 240 -4.40 23.25 -1.01
CA ASN A 240 -4.87 23.42 0.37
C ASN A 240 -3.76 23.17 1.42
N PRO A 241 -2.66 23.96 1.45
CA PRO A 241 -1.55 23.72 2.37
C PRO A 241 -1.93 23.78 3.85
N CYS A 242 -2.83 24.70 4.21
CA CYS A 242 -3.27 24.84 5.59
C CYS A 242 -4.00 23.58 6.08
N GLU A 243 -4.83 22.95 5.24
CA GLU A 243 -5.49 21.69 5.57
C GLU A 243 -4.49 20.53 5.71
N ALA A 244 -3.46 20.47 4.85
CA ALA A 244 -2.37 19.51 4.99
C ALA A 244 -1.68 19.64 6.36
N VAL A 245 -1.39 20.86 6.80
CA VAL A 245 -0.78 21.14 8.11
C VAL A 245 -1.74 20.79 9.24
N LEU A 246 -2.99 21.20 9.17
CA LEU A 246 -3.96 20.92 10.24
C LEU A 246 -4.17 19.42 10.46
N VAL A 247 -4.28 18.63 9.40
CA VAL A 247 -4.48 17.17 9.53
C VAL A 247 -3.17 16.44 9.81
N ASN A 248 -2.16 16.65 8.94
CA ASN A 248 -0.96 15.81 8.99
C ASN A 248 0.02 16.24 10.09
N VAL A 249 0.06 17.53 10.45
CA VAL A 249 0.99 18.05 11.47
C VAL A 249 0.30 18.20 12.81
N VAL A 250 -0.74 19.04 12.88
CA VAL A 250 -1.45 19.32 14.14
C VAL A 250 -2.20 18.09 14.64
N GLY A 251 -2.88 17.36 13.73
CA GLY A 251 -3.54 16.10 14.06
C GLY A 251 -2.58 15.05 14.60
N SER A 252 -1.42 14.84 13.94
CA SER A 252 -0.40 13.90 14.42
C SER A 252 0.18 14.30 15.78
N ARG A 253 0.43 15.61 15.97
CA ARG A 253 0.84 16.16 17.28
C ARG A 253 -0.18 15.83 18.37
N GLN A 254 -1.46 16.10 18.12
CA GLN A 254 -2.50 15.86 19.12
C GLN A 254 -2.62 14.37 19.51
N VAL A 255 -2.50 13.45 18.52
CA VAL A 255 -2.50 12.01 18.81
C VAL A 255 -1.28 11.62 19.63
N ALA A 256 -0.09 12.15 19.31
CA ALA A 256 1.15 11.89 20.05
C ALA A 256 1.09 12.45 21.49
N ASP A 257 0.60 13.67 21.66
CA ASP A 257 0.43 14.30 22.98
C ASP A 257 -0.54 13.49 23.86
N MET A 258 -1.67 13.04 23.29
CA MET A 258 -2.62 12.17 24.00
C MET A 258 -1.99 10.80 24.34
N ALA A 259 -1.18 10.23 23.46
CA ALA A 259 -0.48 8.98 23.73
C ALA A 259 0.40 9.10 24.98
N VAL A 260 1.12 10.21 25.13
CA VAL A 260 1.95 10.49 26.31
C VAL A 260 1.11 10.80 27.53
N GLU A 261 0.11 11.69 27.40
CA GLU A 261 -0.78 12.11 28.51
C GLU A 261 -1.49 10.92 29.15
N TYR A 262 -1.94 9.94 28.33
CA TYR A 262 -2.67 8.75 28.82
C TYR A 262 -1.82 7.49 28.93
N GLY A 263 -0.49 7.61 28.80
CA GLY A 263 0.46 6.53 29.07
C GLY A 263 0.36 5.36 28.09
N ALA A 264 0.11 5.61 26.81
CA ALA A 264 0.19 4.57 25.81
C ALA A 264 1.61 3.99 25.71
N GLU A 265 1.71 2.69 25.48
CA GLU A 265 3.00 1.99 25.37
C GLU A 265 3.73 2.36 24.07
N LYS A 266 3.01 2.29 22.94
CA LYS A 266 3.57 2.56 21.60
C LYS A 266 2.61 3.38 20.73
N MET A 267 3.19 4.27 19.92
CA MET A 267 2.49 4.90 18.79
C MET A 267 3.28 4.68 17.52
N ILE A 268 2.64 4.03 16.55
CA ILE A 268 3.19 3.75 15.24
C ILE A 268 2.57 4.70 14.22
N MET A 269 3.39 5.61 13.67
CA MET A 269 2.95 6.58 12.69
C MET A 269 3.26 6.10 11.28
N VAL A 270 2.23 6.01 10.45
CA VAL A 270 2.37 5.72 9.03
C VAL A 270 2.84 6.96 8.29
N SER A 271 3.99 6.89 7.62
CA SER A 271 4.57 7.94 6.79
C SER A 271 4.77 7.46 5.34
N THR A 272 5.56 8.19 4.56
CA THR A 272 5.67 7.99 3.11
C THR A 272 7.09 8.28 2.62
N ASP A 273 7.47 7.71 1.47
CA ASP A 273 8.65 8.06 0.69
C ASP A 273 8.71 9.55 0.33
N LYS A 274 7.56 10.20 0.19
CA LYS A 274 7.46 11.64 -0.17
C LYS A 274 7.88 12.60 0.94
N ALA A 275 8.07 12.10 2.17
CA ALA A 275 8.67 12.85 3.27
C ALA A 275 10.19 13.00 3.14
N VAL A 276 10.81 12.24 2.22
CA VAL A 276 12.24 12.31 1.91
C VAL A 276 12.48 13.35 0.82
N ASN A 277 13.35 14.33 1.07
CA ASN A 277 13.59 15.46 0.15
C ASN A 277 12.29 15.99 -0.48
N PRO A 278 11.32 16.48 0.33
CA PRO A 278 9.97 16.74 -0.15
C PRO A 278 9.97 17.81 -1.25
N THR A 279 9.19 17.55 -2.31
CA THR A 279 8.97 18.48 -3.43
C THR A 279 7.58 19.07 -3.45
N ASN A 280 6.78 18.73 -2.45
CA ASN A 280 5.38 19.11 -2.34
C ASN A 280 4.95 19.28 -0.88
N VAL A 281 3.85 20.00 -0.71
CA VAL A 281 3.26 20.32 0.60
C VAL A 281 2.90 19.06 1.39
N MET A 282 2.31 18.05 0.71
CA MET A 282 1.92 16.80 1.38
C MET A 282 3.13 16.08 1.97
N GLY A 283 4.19 15.88 1.19
CA GLY A 283 5.43 15.25 1.66
C GLY A 283 6.07 16.04 2.80
N CYS A 284 6.15 17.38 2.67
CA CYS A 284 6.66 18.24 3.71
C CYS A 284 5.82 18.18 5.00
N SER A 285 4.48 18.13 4.91
CA SER A 285 3.62 18.00 6.08
C SER A 285 3.82 16.66 6.81
N LYS A 286 4.07 15.58 6.08
CA LYS A 286 4.44 14.28 6.69
C LYS A 286 5.82 14.34 7.34
N ARG A 287 6.82 15.02 6.72
CA ARG A 287 8.13 15.23 7.34
C ARG A 287 8.03 16.02 8.64
N LEU A 288 7.22 17.07 8.68
CA LEU A 288 6.95 17.82 9.91
C LEU A 288 6.33 16.93 10.98
N ALA A 289 5.38 16.07 10.64
CA ALA A 289 4.82 15.13 11.60
C ALA A 289 5.89 14.17 12.17
N GLU A 290 6.79 13.66 11.33
CA GLU A 290 7.93 12.84 11.76
C GLU A 290 8.85 13.59 12.73
N ILE A 291 9.17 14.86 12.41
CA ILE A 291 10.03 15.71 13.25
C ILE A 291 9.41 15.88 14.65
N TYR A 292 8.09 16.16 14.72
CA TYR A 292 7.42 16.30 16.01
C TYR A 292 7.48 15.03 16.84
N VAL A 293 7.01 13.93 16.26
CA VAL A 293 6.92 12.64 16.94
C VAL A 293 8.30 12.17 17.43
N GLN A 294 9.33 12.33 16.59
CA GLN A 294 10.71 11.96 16.92
C GLN A 294 11.30 12.85 18.03
N SER A 295 11.08 14.18 17.96
CA SER A 295 11.56 15.10 18.98
C SER A 295 10.91 14.87 20.34
N LEU A 296 9.60 14.60 20.35
CA LEU A 296 8.86 14.26 21.58
C LEU A 296 9.41 12.96 22.20
N GLY A 297 9.62 11.93 21.39
CA GLY A 297 10.18 10.68 21.86
C GLY A 297 11.62 10.82 22.38
N CYS A 298 12.46 11.65 21.74
CA CYS A 298 13.78 11.99 22.27
C CYS A 298 13.69 12.70 23.61
N ALA A 299 12.78 13.67 23.75
CA ALA A 299 12.58 14.42 25.00
C ALA A 299 12.11 13.51 26.14
N ILE A 300 11.29 12.50 25.87
CA ILE A 300 10.89 11.48 26.85
C ILE A 300 12.11 10.66 27.28
N ARG A 301 12.89 10.16 26.33
CA ARG A 301 14.10 9.35 26.62
C ARG A 301 15.14 10.11 27.41
N GLU A 302 15.25 11.43 27.19
CA GLU A 302 16.16 12.32 27.93
C GLU A 302 15.59 12.80 29.26
N GLY A 303 14.36 12.43 29.62
CA GLY A 303 13.69 12.84 30.85
C GLY A 303 13.20 14.30 30.86
N LYS A 304 13.27 15.00 29.71
CA LYS A 304 12.75 16.38 29.54
C LYS A 304 11.22 16.41 29.54
N VAL A 305 10.58 15.35 29.07
CA VAL A 305 9.13 15.15 29.08
C VAL A 305 8.83 13.87 29.86
N LYS A 306 7.88 13.96 30.80
CA LYS A 306 7.44 12.80 31.59
C LYS A 306 6.59 11.88 30.71
N GLY A 307 6.97 10.62 30.61
CA GLY A 307 6.25 9.61 29.83
C GLY A 307 7.09 8.36 29.58
N HIS A 308 6.52 7.38 28.89
CA HIS A 308 7.21 6.14 28.50
C HIS A 308 6.79 5.66 27.11
N THR A 309 5.97 6.42 26.42
CA THR A 309 5.48 6.07 25.07
C THR A 309 6.63 5.95 24.09
N LYS A 310 6.74 4.81 23.43
CA LYS A 310 7.67 4.57 22.33
C LYS A 310 7.06 5.03 21.01
N PHE A 311 7.73 5.91 20.30
CA PHE A 311 7.30 6.41 18.99
C PHE A 311 8.04 5.70 17.88
N ILE A 312 7.30 5.16 16.92
CA ILE A 312 7.82 4.43 15.77
C ILE A 312 7.22 5.05 14.52
N THR A 313 8.05 5.33 13.53
CA THR A 313 7.60 5.85 12.24
C THR A 313 7.92 4.85 11.14
N THR A 314 7.01 4.67 10.18
CA THR A 314 7.23 3.77 9.05
C THR A 314 7.09 4.52 7.73
N ARG A 315 8.09 4.41 6.85
CA ARG A 315 8.10 4.99 5.49
C ARG A 315 8.02 3.91 4.44
N PHE A 316 7.09 4.04 3.54
CA PHE A 316 6.98 3.21 2.34
C PHE A 316 6.38 4.00 1.16
N GLY A 317 6.54 3.47 -0.05
CA GLY A 317 6.07 4.10 -1.27
C GLY A 317 4.59 3.87 -1.55
N ASN A 318 4.23 3.77 -2.83
CA ASN A 318 2.83 3.62 -3.20
C ASN A 318 2.32 2.22 -2.86
N VAL A 319 1.05 2.14 -2.46
CA VAL A 319 0.35 0.87 -2.26
C VAL A 319 -0.67 0.65 -3.37
N LEU A 320 -0.74 -0.59 -3.85
CA LEU A 320 -1.60 -0.99 -4.96
C LEU A 320 -3.07 -0.92 -4.58
N GLY A 321 -3.89 -0.42 -5.50
CA GLY A 321 -5.35 -0.44 -5.33
C GLY A 321 -5.89 0.48 -4.22
N SER A 322 -5.07 1.36 -3.64
CA SER A 322 -5.55 2.31 -2.63
C SER A 322 -6.50 3.34 -3.25
N ASN A 323 -7.47 3.81 -2.46
CA ASN A 323 -8.47 4.78 -2.89
C ASN A 323 -7.82 6.02 -3.54
N GLY A 324 -8.32 6.40 -4.72
CA GLY A 324 -7.84 7.54 -5.52
C GLY A 324 -6.44 7.36 -6.11
N SER A 325 -5.87 6.14 -6.10
CA SER A 325 -4.58 5.85 -6.73
C SER A 325 -4.71 5.59 -8.23
N VAL A 326 -3.56 5.39 -8.88
CA VAL A 326 -3.46 5.23 -10.34
C VAL A 326 -4.24 4.02 -10.86
N ILE A 327 -4.26 2.90 -10.15
CA ILE A 327 -4.90 1.66 -10.59
C ILE A 327 -6.42 1.78 -10.69
N PRO A 328 -7.18 2.22 -9.66
CA PRO A 328 -8.60 2.47 -9.79
C PRO A 328 -8.94 3.46 -10.92
N ARG A 329 -8.12 4.50 -11.09
CA ARG A 329 -8.30 5.49 -12.16
C ARG A 329 -8.12 4.87 -13.55
N PHE A 330 -7.08 4.09 -13.76
CA PHE A 330 -6.85 3.42 -15.04
C PHE A 330 -7.98 2.42 -15.35
N LYS A 331 -8.42 1.67 -14.31
CA LYS A 331 -9.56 0.76 -14.47
C LYS A 331 -10.81 1.49 -14.94
N GLU A 332 -11.17 2.60 -14.30
CA GLU A 332 -12.31 3.43 -14.67
C GLU A 332 -12.17 3.98 -16.11
N GLN A 333 -10.98 4.49 -16.47
CA GLN A 333 -10.71 5.00 -17.82
C GLN A 333 -10.83 3.90 -18.87
N ILE A 334 -10.32 2.70 -18.62
CA ILE A 334 -10.43 1.55 -19.51
C ILE A 334 -11.89 1.10 -19.67
N GLU A 335 -12.65 1.03 -18.57
CA GLU A 335 -14.07 0.67 -18.58
C GLU A 335 -14.91 1.68 -19.38
N ASN A 336 -14.48 2.95 -19.41
CA ASN A 336 -15.12 4.03 -20.19
C ASN A 336 -14.60 4.14 -21.64
N GLY A 337 -13.72 3.25 -22.10
CA GLY A 337 -13.19 3.25 -23.47
C GLY A 337 -11.96 4.15 -23.68
N GLY A 338 -11.34 4.64 -22.62
CA GLY A 338 -10.13 5.46 -22.67
C GLY A 338 -10.38 6.97 -22.88
N PRO A 339 -9.32 7.76 -23.11
CA PRO A 339 -7.92 7.36 -23.05
C PRO A 339 -7.43 7.10 -21.62
N VAL A 340 -6.36 6.30 -21.47
CA VAL A 340 -5.67 6.15 -20.20
C VAL A 340 -4.65 7.27 -20.06
N THR A 341 -4.76 8.06 -18.99
CA THR A 341 -3.92 9.25 -18.80
C THR A 341 -2.72 8.98 -17.89
N VAL A 342 -1.50 9.19 -18.41
CA VAL A 342 -0.22 9.06 -17.70
C VAL A 342 0.46 10.43 -17.65
N THR A 343 1.04 10.82 -16.51
CA THR A 343 1.61 12.16 -16.35
C THR A 343 2.94 12.36 -17.08
N HIS A 344 3.73 11.31 -17.28
CA HIS A 344 4.99 11.37 -18.03
C HIS A 344 5.41 9.97 -18.50
N PRO A 345 5.99 9.80 -19.71
CA PRO A 345 6.40 8.47 -20.21
C PRO A 345 7.46 7.78 -19.34
N ASP A 346 8.33 8.54 -18.68
CA ASP A 346 9.41 7.99 -17.84
C ASP A 346 9.11 8.00 -16.35
N ILE A 347 7.87 8.30 -15.97
CA ILE A 347 7.52 8.30 -14.55
C ILE A 347 7.57 6.89 -13.97
N ILE A 348 8.30 6.72 -12.88
CA ILE A 348 8.40 5.45 -12.15
C ILE A 348 7.87 5.58 -10.74
N ARG A 349 7.31 4.48 -10.23
CA ARG A 349 6.88 4.36 -8.83
C ARG A 349 7.23 2.99 -8.28
N PHE A 350 7.48 2.97 -6.98
CA PHE A 350 7.57 1.73 -6.23
C PHE A 350 6.18 1.34 -5.75
N PHE A 351 5.88 0.05 -5.81
CA PHE A 351 4.59 -0.47 -5.37
C PHE A 351 4.76 -1.63 -4.41
N MET A 352 3.84 -1.70 -3.47
CA MET A 352 3.68 -2.81 -2.54
C MET A 352 2.18 -3.08 -2.38
N THR A 353 1.78 -4.28 -1.99
CA THR A 353 0.38 -4.55 -1.69
C THR A 353 -0.01 -3.92 -0.35
N ILE A 354 -1.29 -3.61 -0.16
CA ILE A 354 -1.78 -3.05 1.10
C ILE A 354 -1.57 -4.03 2.26
N PRO A 355 -1.90 -5.34 2.13
CA PRO A 355 -1.63 -6.32 3.19
C PRO A 355 -0.15 -6.43 3.55
N GLU A 356 0.74 -6.39 2.55
CA GLU A 356 2.18 -6.43 2.75
C GLU A 356 2.68 -5.21 3.54
N ALA A 357 2.25 -3.99 3.17
CA ALA A 357 2.60 -2.78 3.88
C ALA A 357 2.15 -2.84 5.36
N CYS A 358 0.93 -3.32 5.61
CA CYS A 358 0.40 -3.44 6.97
C CYS A 358 1.15 -4.48 7.82
N ARG A 359 1.53 -5.62 7.23
CA ARG A 359 2.38 -6.63 7.91
C ARG A 359 3.72 -6.02 8.34
N LEU A 360 4.40 -5.30 7.44
CA LEU A 360 5.67 -4.63 7.76
C LEU A 360 5.52 -3.53 8.81
N VAL A 361 4.39 -2.80 8.82
CA VAL A 361 4.09 -1.80 9.85
C VAL A 361 3.94 -2.48 11.22
N MET A 362 3.28 -3.62 11.29
CA MET A 362 3.12 -4.38 12.55
C MET A 362 4.44 -4.99 13.02
N GLU A 363 5.26 -5.51 12.10
CA GLU A 363 6.59 -6.01 12.45
C GLU A 363 7.51 -4.89 12.92
N ALA A 364 7.50 -3.72 12.27
CA ALA A 364 8.20 -2.54 12.75
C ALA A 364 7.74 -2.10 14.15
N ALA A 365 6.44 -2.25 14.46
CA ALA A 365 5.90 -1.99 15.79
C ALA A 365 6.45 -2.94 16.86
N THR A 366 6.70 -4.19 16.51
CA THR A 366 7.29 -5.21 17.40
C THR A 366 8.78 -4.94 17.61
N MET A 367 9.53 -4.68 16.53
CA MET A 367 10.97 -4.45 16.55
C MET A 367 11.39 -3.11 17.17
N GLY A 368 10.49 -2.09 17.13
CA GLY A 368 10.83 -0.73 17.53
C GLY A 368 11.00 -0.56 19.03
N GLU A 369 12.14 0.02 19.41
CA GLU A 369 12.48 0.39 20.79
C GLU A 369 12.18 1.86 21.12
N GLY A 370 11.85 2.65 20.11
CA GLY A 370 11.43 4.05 20.20
C GLY A 370 12.31 5.02 19.41
N ASN A 371 11.67 5.93 18.69
CA ASN A 371 12.24 6.97 17.82
C ASN A 371 12.85 6.49 16.50
N GLU A 372 12.69 5.23 16.13
CA GLU A 372 13.11 4.74 14.82
C GLU A 372 12.19 5.25 13.71
N ILE A 373 12.81 5.50 12.55
CA ILE A 373 12.11 5.64 11.28
C ILE A 373 12.45 4.42 10.45
N PHE A 374 11.54 3.48 10.39
CA PHE A 374 11.69 2.28 9.57
C PHE A 374 11.36 2.59 8.12
N VAL A 375 12.20 2.12 7.22
CA VAL A 375 12.06 2.24 5.76
C VAL A 375 11.92 0.85 5.18
N PHE A 376 10.89 0.64 4.39
CA PHE A 376 10.62 -0.66 3.80
C PHE A 376 11.24 -0.77 2.40
N GLU A 377 11.83 -1.94 2.11
CA GLU A 377 12.32 -2.25 0.78
C GLU A 377 11.14 -2.40 -0.18
N MET A 378 11.09 -1.52 -1.16
CA MET A 378 9.98 -1.44 -2.11
C MET A 378 10.14 -2.36 -3.33
N GLY A 379 11.26 -3.10 -3.44
CA GLY A 379 11.57 -3.93 -4.60
C GLY A 379 11.86 -3.12 -5.87
N LYS A 380 11.48 -3.65 -7.03
CA LYS A 380 11.75 -2.99 -8.31
C LYS A 380 10.76 -1.84 -8.57
N ALA A 381 11.29 -0.76 -9.12
CA ALA A 381 10.48 0.35 -9.61
C ALA A 381 9.73 -0.05 -10.88
N VAL A 382 8.50 0.43 -11.04
CA VAL A 382 7.62 0.15 -12.18
C VAL A 382 7.36 1.45 -12.95
N LYS A 383 7.55 1.43 -14.27
CA LYS A 383 7.09 2.52 -15.14
C LYS A 383 5.56 2.55 -15.16
N ILE A 384 4.99 3.72 -14.97
CA ILE A 384 3.52 3.86 -14.95
C ILE A 384 2.91 3.60 -16.33
N VAL A 385 3.63 3.90 -17.40
CA VAL A 385 3.19 3.57 -18.76
C VAL A 385 3.12 2.06 -18.99
N ASP A 386 4.08 1.28 -18.46
CA ASP A 386 4.05 -0.18 -18.56
C ASP A 386 2.88 -0.77 -17.76
N LEU A 387 2.59 -0.19 -16.60
CA LEU A 387 1.41 -0.55 -15.80
C LEU A 387 0.11 -0.27 -16.58
N ALA A 388 -0.01 0.91 -17.22
CA ALA A 388 -1.15 1.27 -18.03
C ALA A 388 -1.34 0.29 -19.20
N THR A 389 -0.26 0.01 -19.93
CA THR A 389 -0.22 -0.95 -21.03
C THR A 389 -0.76 -2.31 -20.60
N ARG A 390 -0.21 -2.86 -19.52
CA ARG A 390 -0.64 -4.16 -18.96
C ARG A 390 -2.09 -4.16 -18.51
N MET A 391 -2.57 -3.06 -17.92
CA MET A 391 -3.97 -2.96 -17.51
C MET A 391 -4.93 -2.95 -18.71
N ILE A 392 -4.57 -2.26 -19.79
CA ILE A 392 -5.34 -2.26 -21.04
C ILE A 392 -5.38 -3.67 -21.63
N GLU A 393 -4.23 -4.34 -21.69
CA GLU A 393 -4.10 -5.72 -22.17
C GLU A 393 -4.90 -6.71 -21.34
N LEU A 394 -4.83 -6.62 -20.00
CA LEU A 394 -5.65 -7.43 -19.10
C LEU A 394 -7.15 -7.18 -19.27
N ALA A 395 -7.52 -5.99 -19.66
CA ALA A 395 -8.92 -5.67 -20.00
C ALA A 395 -9.35 -6.28 -21.36
N GLY A 396 -8.40 -6.83 -22.14
CA GLY A 396 -8.66 -7.46 -23.44
C GLY A 396 -8.60 -6.49 -24.62
N TYR A 397 -8.07 -5.29 -24.39
CA TYR A 397 -7.90 -4.26 -25.41
C TYR A 397 -6.44 -4.18 -25.88
N ARG A 398 -6.23 -3.58 -27.07
CA ARG A 398 -4.90 -3.33 -27.62
C ARG A 398 -4.50 -1.90 -27.30
N PRO A 399 -3.35 -1.69 -26.59
CA PRO A 399 -2.83 -0.35 -26.32
C PRO A 399 -2.49 0.39 -27.62
N GLY A 400 -2.94 1.63 -27.73
CA GLY A 400 -2.70 2.49 -28.89
C GLY A 400 -3.59 2.21 -30.11
N GLU A 401 -4.40 1.12 -30.09
CA GLU A 401 -5.38 0.83 -31.14
C GLU A 401 -6.81 0.92 -30.60
N ASP A 402 -7.13 0.15 -29.55
CA ASP A 402 -8.47 0.12 -28.96
C ASP A 402 -8.59 1.16 -27.84
N ILE A 403 -7.50 1.39 -27.09
CA ILE A 403 -7.42 2.39 -26.02
C ILE A 403 -6.07 3.12 -26.11
N GLU A 404 -6.13 4.44 -26.26
CA GLU A 404 -4.95 5.29 -26.31
C GLU A 404 -4.38 5.57 -24.91
N ILE A 405 -3.06 5.81 -24.83
CA ILE A 405 -2.37 6.31 -23.65
C ILE A 405 -1.98 7.76 -23.91
N GLU A 406 -2.57 8.69 -23.15
CA GLU A 406 -2.33 10.12 -23.26
C GLU A 406 -1.35 10.61 -22.18
N PHE A 407 -0.39 11.47 -22.56
CA PHE A 407 0.55 12.08 -21.64
C PHE A 407 0.12 13.50 -21.27
N THR A 408 -0.23 13.71 -20.00
CA THR A 408 -0.82 14.97 -19.51
C THR A 408 0.17 15.98 -18.95
N GLY A 409 1.44 15.62 -18.81
CA GLY A 409 2.44 16.41 -18.09
C GLY A 409 2.44 16.16 -16.57
N LEU A 410 3.60 16.44 -15.93
CA LEU A 410 3.75 16.31 -14.48
C LEU A 410 2.87 17.33 -13.74
N ARG A 411 2.22 16.88 -12.68
CA ARG A 411 1.36 17.71 -11.83
C ARG A 411 2.20 18.55 -10.83
N PRO A 412 1.64 19.63 -10.27
CA PRO A 412 2.30 20.37 -9.20
C PRO A 412 2.77 19.46 -8.06
N GLY A 413 4.02 19.60 -7.66
CA GLY A 413 4.65 18.81 -6.61
C GLY A 413 5.06 17.39 -6.99
N GLU A 414 4.77 16.91 -8.21
CA GLU A 414 5.04 15.53 -8.63
C GLU A 414 6.51 15.34 -9.01
N LYS A 415 7.15 14.28 -8.45
CA LYS A 415 8.49 13.83 -8.83
C LYS A 415 8.42 12.87 -10.00
N LEU A 416 9.39 12.91 -10.90
CA LEU A 416 9.57 11.89 -11.93
C LEU A 416 9.96 10.54 -11.30
N TYR A 417 10.84 10.58 -10.30
CA TYR A 417 11.32 9.45 -9.52
C TYR A 417 11.10 9.72 -8.04
N GLU A 418 10.53 8.77 -7.31
CA GLU A 418 10.40 8.85 -5.85
C GLU A 418 11.61 8.22 -5.17
N GLU A 419 12.04 8.83 -4.08
CA GLU A 419 13.15 8.37 -3.25
C GLU A 419 12.60 7.80 -1.94
N VAL A 420 13.07 6.63 -1.53
CA VAL A 420 12.71 6.06 -0.23
C VAL A 420 13.58 6.68 0.87
N LEU A 421 14.82 7.00 0.54
CA LEU A 421 15.81 7.63 1.42
C LEU A 421 16.38 8.88 0.76
N SER A 422 16.79 9.88 1.56
CA SER A 422 17.59 10.99 1.06
C SER A 422 19.06 10.59 0.95
N ASP A 423 19.82 11.29 0.08
CA ASP A 423 21.29 11.11 -0.04
C ASP A 423 22.03 11.38 1.28
N LYS A 424 21.41 12.12 2.21
CA LYS A 424 21.94 12.47 3.54
C LYS A 424 21.54 11.48 4.62
N GLU A 425 20.64 10.55 4.34
CA GLU A 425 20.18 9.53 5.27
C GLU A 425 20.98 8.24 5.04
N ASN A 426 21.71 7.81 6.05
CA ASN A 426 22.28 6.47 6.11
C ASN A 426 21.26 5.52 6.71
N THR A 427 21.20 4.29 6.25
CA THR A 427 20.38 3.23 6.85
C THR A 427 21.20 2.30 7.72
N ILE A 428 20.52 1.71 8.71
CA ILE A 428 21.02 0.58 9.50
C ILE A 428 20.15 -0.62 9.14
N PRO A 429 20.75 -1.78 8.78
CA PRO A 429 19.98 -3.00 8.56
C PRO A 429 19.34 -3.47 9.86
N THR A 430 18.21 -4.17 9.74
CA THR A 430 17.57 -4.88 10.83
C THR A 430 17.66 -6.40 10.62
N GLU A 431 17.11 -7.19 11.52
CA GLU A 431 17.02 -8.64 11.37
C GLU A 431 16.16 -9.02 10.15
N ASN A 432 15.12 -8.23 9.85
CA ASN A 432 14.36 -8.37 8.61
C ASN A 432 15.02 -7.57 7.48
N LYS A 433 15.55 -8.28 6.48
CA LYS A 433 16.20 -7.67 5.29
C LYS A 433 15.30 -6.70 4.49
N LYS A 434 13.99 -6.73 4.72
CA LYS A 434 12.99 -5.85 4.08
C LYS A 434 12.73 -4.58 4.87
N ILE A 435 13.27 -4.47 6.09
CA ILE A 435 13.10 -3.33 6.98
C ILE A 435 14.47 -2.77 7.31
N MET A 436 14.65 -1.47 7.11
CA MET A 436 15.87 -0.73 7.48
C MET A 436 15.50 0.42 8.40
N ILE A 437 16.43 0.90 9.21
CA ILE A 437 16.26 2.09 10.04
C ILE A 437 16.98 3.26 9.37
N ALA A 438 16.25 4.36 9.12
CA ALA A 438 16.84 5.60 8.60
C ALA A 438 17.50 6.40 9.72
N LYS A 439 18.72 6.92 9.47
CA LYS A 439 19.35 7.94 10.32
C LYS A 439 18.92 9.29 9.80
N VAL A 440 18.19 10.04 10.61
CA VAL A 440 17.69 11.37 10.27
C VAL A 440 18.23 12.43 11.22
N ARG A 441 18.17 13.70 10.79
CA ARG A 441 18.54 14.83 11.63
C ARG A 441 17.60 14.89 12.84
N HIS A 442 18.20 15.08 14.02
CA HIS A 442 17.49 15.34 15.28
C HIS A 442 17.14 16.82 15.42
N TYR A 443 16.00 17.08 16.05
CA TYR A 443 15.52 18.41 16.41
C TYR A 443 15.24 18.44 17.91
N GLU A 444 15.64 19.53 18.58
CA GLU A 444 15.32 19.74 19.97
C GLU A 444 13.82 20.00 20.16
N TYR A 445 13.20 19.31 21.09
CA TYR A 445 11.75 19.38 21.31
C TYR A 445 11.31 20.79 21.71
N THR A 446 12.09 21.48 22.56
CA THR A 446 11.83 22.85 22.99
C THR A 446 11.79 23.84 21.85
N ASP A 447 12.69 23.67 20.86
CA ASP A 447 12.82 24.60 19.72
C ASP A 447 11.66 24.47 18.72
N ILE A 448 11.01 23.30 18.70
CA ILE A 448 9.91 23.07 17.77
C ILE A 448 8.54 23.41 18.34
N LEU A 449 8.36 23.45 19.65
CA LEU A 449 7.03 23.65 20.29
C LEU A 449 6.36 24.96 19.83
N ASP A 450 7.06 26.08 19.91
CA ASP A 450 6.54 27.39 19.51
C ASP A 450 6.24 27.41 18.00
N THR A 451 7.12 26.82 17.21
CA THR A 451 6.97 26.71 15.76
C THR A 451 5.70 25.90 15.38
N TYR A 452 5.41 24.82 16.11
CA TYR A 452 4.20 24.02 15.86
C TYR A 452 2.92 24.75 16.32
N GLY A 453 3.01 25.61 17.35
CA GLY A 453 1.94 26.54 17.71
C GLY A 453 1.68 27.56 16.61
N GLU A 454 2.75 28.09 15.99
CA GLU A 454 2.64 29.01 14.85
C GLU A 454 2.03 28.34 13.62
N PHE A 455 2.41 27.10 13.27
CA PHE A 455 1.78 26.33 12.22
C PHE A 455 0.26 26.24 12.41
N GLU A 456 -0.18 25.89 13.61
CA GLU A 456 -1.61 25.79 13.91
C GLU A 456 -2.32 27.15 13.74
N LYS A 457 -1.74 28.23 14.27
CA LYS A 457 -2.31 29.59 14.16
C LYS A 457 -2.43 30.04 12.70
N LEU A 458 -1.33 29.92 11.91
CA LEU A 458 -1.32 30.32 10.50
C LEU A 458 -2.32 29.50 9.68
N SER A 459 -2.37 28.20 9.92
CA SER A 459 -3.27 27.29 9.17
C SER A 459 -4.74 27.53 9.52
N ARG A 460 -5.09 27.73 10.81
CA ARG A 460 -6.46 28.06 11.20
C ARG A 460 -6.94 29.41 10.65
N THR A 461 -6.03 30.34 10.43
CA THR A 461 -6.32 31.66 9.82
C THR A 461 -6.12 31.69 8.30
N VAL A 462 -5.89 30.53 7.69
CA VAL A 462 -5.74 30.31 6.23
C VAL A 462 -4.65 31.21 5.59
N LYS A 463 -3.52 31.41 6.30
CA LYS A 463 -2.37 32.16 5.82
C LYS A 463 -1.47 31.27 4.96
N ILE A 464 -1.91 30.96 3.73
CA ILE A 464 -1.31 29.96 2.85
C ILE A 464 0.19 30.19 2.62
N MET A 465 0.59 31.40 2.18
CA MET A 465 2.00 31.69 1.85
C MET A 465 2.88 31.65 3.10
N ASP A 466 2.40 32.20 4.23
CA ASP A 466 3.14 32.18 5.49
C ASP A 466 3.32 30.75 6.02
N THR A 467 2.27 29.93 5.89
CA THR A 467 2.31 28.51 6.25
C THR A 467 3.39 27.77 5.44
N VAL A 468 3.40 27.92 4.11
CA VAL A 468 4.41 27.26 3.26
C VAL A 468 5.81 27.81 3.50
N LYS A 469 5.95 29.13 3.74
CA LYS A 469 7.23 29.75 4.12
C LYS A 469 7.77 29.16 5.43
N LEU A 470 6.92 28.96 6.43
CA LEU A 470 7.29 28.32 7.68
C LEU A 470 7.67 26.85 7.47
N MET A 471 6.92 26.12 6.62
CA MET A 471 7.27 24.73 6.25
C MET A 471 8.70 24.65 5.67
N LYS A 472 9.03 25.53 4.74
CA LYS A 472 10.37 25.59 4.12
C LYS A 472 11.47 26.00 5.11
N LYS A 473 11.14 26.84 6.11
CA LYS A 473 12.08 27.22 7.18
C LYS A 473 12.44 26.02 8.07
N VAL A 474 11.46 25.20 8.45
CA VAL A 474 11.66 24.05 9.35
C VAL A 474 12.25 22.85 8.60
N VAL A 475 11.88 22.69 7.32
CA VAL A 475 12.34 21.62 6.42
C VAL A 475 13.11 22.24 5.26
N PRO A 476 14.40 22.57 5.42
CA PRO A 476 15.18 23.26 4.40
C PRO A 476 15.34 22.48 3.09
N GLU A 477 15.25 21.16 3.16
CA GLU A 477 15.24 20.25 2.02
C GLU A 477 13.95 20.31 1.19
N PHE A 478 12.88 20.96 1.69
CA PHE A 478 11.65 21.15 0.93
C PHE A 478 11.88 22.16 -0.22
N LYS A 479 11.95 21.65 -1.43
CA LYS A 479 12.04 22.43 -2.68
C LYS A 479 10.84 22.13 -3.56
N SER A 480 9.98 23.14 -3.79
CA SER A 480 8.81 22.98 -4.64
C SER A 480 9.21 22.63 -6.07
N LYS A 481 8.53 21.66 -6.68
CA LYS A 481 8.71 21.31 -8.09
C LYS A 481 7.37 21.35 -8.81
N ASN A 482 7.36 21.86 -10.03
CA ASN A 482 6.15 22.00 -10.83
C ASN A 482 5.02 22.74 -10.10
N SER A 483 5.37 23.64 -9.17
CA SER A 483 4.44 24.42 -8.34
C SER A 483 4.84 25.90 -8.35
N PRO A 484 4.57 26.63 -9.44
CA PRO A 484 5.03 28.02 -9.63
C PRO A 484 4.67 28.93 -8.45
N LYS A 485 3.52 28.70 -7.83
CA LYS A 485 3.04 29.46 -6.66
C LYS A 485 4.00 29.39 -5.47
N PHE A 486 4.67 28.25 -5.24
CA PHE A 486 5.55 28.04 -4.08
C PHE A 486 7.03 28.02 -4.43
N GLU A 487 7.39 27.91 -5.72
CA GLU A 487 8.78 28.04 -6.20
C GLU A 487 9.34 29.46 -5.98
N VAL A 488 8.47 30.47 -5.93
CA VAL A 488 8.87 31.85 -5.58
C VAL A 488 9.55 31.89 -4.21
N LEU A 489 9.06 31.13 -3.23
CA LEU A 489 9.63 31.06 -1.89
C LEU A 489 11.01 30.37 -1.85
N ASP A 490 11.31 29.49 -2.81
CA ASP A 490 12.63 28.85 -2.90
C ASP A 490 13.72 29.85 -3.32
N LYS A 491 13.37 30.86 -4.14
CA LYS A 491 14.27 31.95 -4.55
C LYS A 491 14.57 32.89 -3.39
N GLU A 492 13.57 33.19 -2.57
CA GLU A 492 13.75 34.03 -1.38
C GLU A 492 14.69 33.37 -0.35
N GLN A 493 14.60 32.03 -0.15
CA GLN A 493 15.51 31.32 0.77
C GLN A 493 16.98 31.40 0.37
N GLN A 494 17.29 31.44 -0.93
CA GLN A 494 18.68 31.59 -1.43
C GLN A 494 19.27 32.96 -1.12
N THR A 495 18.45 33.98 -1.03
CA THR A 495 18.89 35.36 -0.76
C THR A 495 19.26 35.59 0.71
N PHE A 496 18.79 34.75 1.64
CA PHE A 496 19.10 34.86 3.08
C PHE A 496 20.31 34.00 3.52
N LEU A 497 20.91 33.22 2.61
CA LEU A 497 22.10 32.39 2.88
C LEU A 497 23.41 33.03 2.41
N PHE A 498 23.37 34.28 1.93
CA PHE A 498 24.50 35.17 1.64
C PHE A 498 24.33 36.42 2.51
#